data_a81820d40f522bfbb19ad1d9310b294f
#
_entry.id   a81820d40f522bfbb19ad1d9310b294f
#
_cell.length_a   1.000
_cell.length_b   1.000
_cell.length_c   1.000
_cell.angle_alpha   90.00
_cell.angle_beta   90.00
_cell.angle_gamma   90.00
#
_symmetry.space_group_name_H-M   'P 1'
#
loop_
_entity.id
_entity.type
_entity.pdbx_description
1 polymer ?
#
loop_
_entity_poly.entity_id
_entity_poly.type
_entity_poly.pdbx_seq_one_letter_code
_entity_poly.pdbx_strand_id
1 'polypeptide(L)'
;MTGRRIAVIGGGISGLTAGYVLSRTDRVTLFEADRRLGGHADTHLFGPVAVDTGFIVYNERTYPLLTRLFAELDVRTRATELSMSVRCAGCGLRYAGQRGPGGLAAGLRRGGSRFLHLLADVPRFHRAARRLLAGDAPRGGPGDLTFGEFLNEGRPARVSVTLSARSGPASGPGTPG
;
A
#
# COMPACT_ATOMS: atom_id res chain seq x y z
N MET A 1 40.58 11.81 4.90
CA MET A 1 39.52 10.79 4.93
C MET A 1 39.27 10.35 3.48
N THR A 2 39.78 9.19 3.11
CA THR A 2 39.58 8.59 1.78
C THR A 2 38.23 7.87 1.77
N GLY A 3 37.14 8.64 1.52
CA GLY A 3 35.84 8.04 1.36
C GLY A 3 35.79 7.09 0.15
N ARG A 4 35.06 5.98 0.24
CA ARG A 4 34.84 5.03 -0.86
C ARG A 4 34.10 5.72 -2.00
N ARG A 5 34.29 5.23 -3.22
CA ARG A 5 33.47 5.63 -4.36
C ARG A 5 32.30 4.66 -4.49
N ILE A 6 31.10 5.17 -4.35
CA ILE A 6 29.85 4.36 -4.34
C ILE A 6 28.97 4.80 -5.52
N ALA A 7 28.53 3.85 -6.31
CA ALA A 7 27.52 4.04 -7.32
C ALA A 7 26.15 3.61 -6.76
N VAL A 8 25.16 4.49 -6.82
CA VAL A 8 23.75 4.19 -6.50
C VAL A 8 22.98 4.20 -7.80
N ILE A 9 22.29 3.12 -8.10
CA ILE A 9 21.51 2.95 -9.33
C ILE A 9 20.03 3.07 -9.02
N GLY A 10 19.36 4.03 -9.66
CA GLY A 10 17.98 4.39 -9.47
C GLY A 10 17.78 5.59 -8.54
N GLY A 11 17.11 6.62 -9.04
CA GLY A 11 16.78 7.87 -8.34
C GLY A 11 15.41 7.88 -7.68
N GLY A 12 14.83 6.71 -7.38
CA GLY A 12 13.66 6.60 -6.54
C GLY A 12 13.97 6.87 -5.07
N ILE A 13 12.95 6.86 -4.20
CA ILE A 13 13.11 7.19 -2.77
C ILE A 13 14.19 6.34 -2.08
N SER A 14 14.32 5.06 -2.42
CA SER A 14 15.33 4.17 -1.85
C SER A 14 16.75 4.59 -2.23
N GLY A 15 16.98 4.87 -3.53
CA GLY A 15 18.30 5.31 -4.01
C GLY A 15 18.67 6.69 -3.50
N LEU A 16 17.72 7.63 -3.48
CA LEU A 16 17.92 8.97 -2.91
C LEU A 16 18.27 8.90 -1.42
N THR A 17 17.55 8.07 -0.64
CA THR A 17 17.83 7.87 0.79
C THR A 17 19.20 7.23 1.00
N ALA A 18 19.54 6.20 0.23
CA ALA A 18 20.86 5.57 0.30
C ALA A 18 21.98 6.58 -0.04
N GLY A 19 21.79 7.35 -1.14
CA GLY A 19 22.71 8.39 -1.53
C GLY A 19 22.91 9.45 -0.46
N TYR A 20 21.81 9.92 0.14
CA TYR A 20 21.82 10.89 1.25
C TYR A 20 22.61 10.40 2.45
N VAL A 21 22.36 9.18 2.90
CA VAL A 21 23.04 8.61 4.09
C VAL A 21 24.50 8.36 3.80
N LEU A 22 24.83 7.76 2.65
CA LEU A 22 26.20 7.40 2.29
C LEU A 22 27.08 8.60 1.94
N SER A 23 26.51 9.68 1.42
CA SER A 23 27.26 10.90 1.08
C SER A 23 27.88 11.61 2.27
N ARG A 24 27.47 11.24 3.50
CA ARG A 24 28.07 11.80 4.73
C ARG A 24 29.52 11.34 4.97
N THR A 25 29.88 10.18 4.44
CA THR A 25 31.19 9.56 4.64
C THR A 25 31.90 9.21 3.35
N ASP A 26 31.20 9.04 2.25
CA ASP A 26 31.69 8.49 1.01
C ASP A 26 31.36 9.41 -0.21
N ARG A 27 32.03 9.17 -1.33
CA ARG A 27 31.73 9.86 -2.60
C ARG A 27 30.66 9.06 -3.36
N VAL A 28 29.45 9.57 -3.40
CA VAL A 28 28.32 8.91 -4.04
C VAL A 28 28.08 9.49 -5.43
N THR A 29 27.89 8.61 -6.41
CA THR A 29 27.37 8.95 -7.75
C THR A 29 26.04 8.25 -7.93
N LEU A 30 24.97 9.03 -8.15
CA LEU A 30 23.64 8.51 -8.44
C LEU A 30 23.44 8.43 -9.96
N PHE A 31 22.98 7.28 -10.43
CA PHE A 31 22.60 7.03 -11.82
C PHE A 31 21.10 6.85 -11.91
N GLU A 32 20.45 7.62 -12.76
CA GLU A 32 19.01 7.55 -13.02
C GLU A 32 18.79 7.49 -14.54
N ALA A 33 17.89 6.63 -14.97
CA ALA A 33 17.55 6.45 -16.39
C ALA A 33 16.55 7.50 -16.88
N ASP A 34 15.65 7.94 -15.98
CA ASP A 34 14.65 8.95 -16.26
C ASP A 34 15.23 10.38 -16.16
N ARG A 35 14.53 11.32 -16.78
CA ARG A 35 14.84 12.75 -16.64
C ARG A 35 14.45 13.32 -15.28
N ARG A 36 13.71 12.56 -14.49
CA ARG A 36 13.10 12.95 -13.21
C ARG A 36 13.61 12.03 -12.10
N LEU A 37 13.93 12.62 -10.97
CA LEU A 37 14.14 11.89 -9.71
C LEU A 37 12.82 11.65 -8.99
N GLY A 38 12.80 10.72 -8.03
CA GLY A 38 11.66 10.43 -7.16
C GLY A 38 11.03 9.05 -7.40
N GLY A 39 11.09 8.51 -8.62
CA GLY A 39 10.47 7.23 -8.96
C GLY A 39 8.94 7.29 -8.71
N HIS A 40 8.44 6.46 -7.78
CA HIS A 40 7.01 6.47 -7.38
C HIS A 40 6.61 7.67 -6.52
N ALA A 41 7.53 8.46 -5.99
CA ALA A 41 7.22 9.78 -5.44
C ALA A 41 7.13 10.77 -6.60
N ASP A 42 5.91 11.10 -6.99
CA ASP A 42 5.62 11.87 -8.19
C ASP A 42 4.54 12.91 -7.95
N THR A 43 4.90 14.18 -8.18
CA THR A 43 4.02 15.31 -7.98
C THR A 43 3.88 16.08 -9.30
N HIS A 44 2.67 16.22 -9.78
CA HIS A 44 2.36 17.03 -10.98
C HIS A 44 1.84 18.40 -10.60
N LEU A 45 2.31 19.42 -11.30
CA LEU A 45 1.85 20.79 -11.14
C LEU A 45 0.77 21.12 -12.18
N PHE A 46 -0.42 21.48 -11.70
CA PHE A 46 -1.53 21.96 -12.51
C PHE A 46 -1.78 23.44 -12.16
N GLY A 47 -1.11 24.34 -12.83
CA GLY A 47 -1.07 25.75 -12.45
C GLY A 47 -0.51 25.91 -11.03
N PRO A 48 -1.25 26.55 -10.08
CA PRO A 48 -0.80 26.71 -8.70
C PRO A 48 -1.00 25.46 -7.81
N VAL A 49 -1.61 24.40 -8.33
CA VAL A 49 -1.98 23.20 -7.57
C VAL A 49 -0.95 22.10 -7.80
N ALA A 50 -0.34 21.61 -6.71
CA ALA A 50 0.50 20.41 -6.72
C ALA A 50 -0.35 19.17 -6.38
N VAL A 51 -0.29 18.16 -7.22
CA VAL A 51 -1.04 16.91 -7.07
C VAL A 51 -0.07 15.74 -7.03
N ASP A 52 -0.05 15.03 -5.93
CA ASP A 52 0.71 13.80 -5.77
C ASP A 52 -0.02 12.66 -6.47
N THR A 53 0.66 11.95 -7.38
CA THR A 53 0.07 10.88 -8.20
C THR A 53 0.60 9.49 -7.86
N GLY A 54 1.68 9.43 -7.10
CA GLY A 54 2.30 8.18 -6.67
C GLY A 54 2.05 7.86 -5.20
N PHE A 55 3.09 7.87 -4.39
CA PHE A 55 2.99 7.65 -2.95
C PHE A 55 2.45 8.91 -2.25
N ILE A 56 1.18 8.87 -1.84
CA ILE A 56 0.45 10.05 -1.35
C ILE A 56 0.20 10.07 0.16
N VAL A 57 0.31 8.93 0.84
CA VAL A 57 0.01 8.81 2.27
C VAL A 57 0.96 7.84 2.97
N TYR A 58 1.28 8.13 4.22
CA TYR A 58 2.02 7.25 5.12
C TYR A 58 1.40 7.33 6.52
N ASN A 59 1.82 6.45 7.42
CA ASN A 59 1.51 6.57 8.85
C ASN A 59 2.77 6.40 9.68
N GLU A 60 2.87 7.13 10.76
CA GLU A 60 4.07 7.22 11.58
C GLU A 60 4.44 5.88 12.23
N ARG A 61 3.44 5.05 12.54
CA ARG A 61 3.65 3.77 13.21
C ARG A 61 4.36 2.74 12.34
N THR A 62 4.01 2.68 11.05
CA THR A 62 4.56 1.67 10.11
C THR A 62 5.74 2.20 9.30
N TYR A 63 5.98 3.51 9.33
CA TYR A 63 7.06 4.17 8.59
C TYR A 63 7.98 5.01 9.51
N PRO A 64 8.55 4.44 10.61
CA PRO A 64 9.32 5.23 11.57
C PRO A 64 10.58 5.85 10.97
N LEU A 65 11.25 5.15 10.04
CA LEU A 65 12.45 5.67 9.37
C LEU A 65 12.10 6.78 8.37
N LEU A 66 10.97 6.70 7.69
CA LEU A 66 10.50 7.76 6.79
C LEU A 66 10.12 9.01 7.59
N THR A 67 9.44 8.84 8.72
CA THR A 67 9.10 9.94 9.63
C THR A 67 10.37 10.64 10.13
N ARG A 68 11.39 9.87 10.50
CA ARG A 68 12.69 10.42 10.88
C ARG A 68 13.37 11.18 9.73
N LEU A 69 13.36 10.63 8.52
CA LEU A 69 13.93 11.27 7.34
C LEU A 69 13.21 12.60 7.03
N PHE A 70 11.89 12.62 7.12
CA PHE A 70 11.10 13.84 6.92
C PHE A 70 11.44 14.92 7.94
N ALA A 71 11.58 14.56 9.21
CA ALA A 71 12.00 15.48 10.24
C ALA A 71 13.42 16.02 10.00
N GLU A 72 14.33 15.18 9.54
CA GLU A 72 15.73 15.53 9.25
C GLU A 72 15.87 16.46 8.02
N LEU A 73 14.96 16.31 7.05
CA LEU A 73 14.92 17.11 5.82
C LEU A 73 13.93 18.28 5.88
N ASP A 74 13.31 18.53 7.04
CA ASP A 74 12.25 19.56 7.23
C ASP A 74 11.09 19.43 6.22
N VAL A 75 10.71 18.18 5.88
CA VAL A 75 9.58 17.92 4.97
C VAL A 75 8.28 18.11 5.72
N ARG A 76 7.46 19.07 5.28
CA ARG A 76 6.15 19.33 5.87
C ARG A 76 5.14 18.27 5.47
N THR A 77 4.45 17.74 6.45
CA THR A 77 3.35 16.79 6.27
C THR A 77 2.08 17.32 6.90
N ARG A 78 0.93 16.80 6.48
CA ARG A 78 -0.37 17.16 7.07
C ARG A 78 -1.18 15.91 7.35
N ALA A 79 -1.93 15.92 8.43
CA ALA A 79 -2.89 14.85 8.70
C ALA A 79 -3.96 14.82 7.61
N THR A 80 -4.29 13.62 7.16
CA THR A 80 -5.36 13.39 6.18
C THR A 80 -6.25 12.25 6.61
N GLU A 81 -7.48 12.26 6.16
CA GLU A 81 -8.42 11.16 6.33
C GLU A 81 -8.42 10.28 5.10
N LEU A 82 -8.21 8.97 5.31
CA LEU A 82 -8.38 7.98 4.26
C LEU A 82 -9.84 7.52 4.27
N SER A 83 -10.63 8.04 3.34
CA SER A 83 -11.94 7.49 3.05
C SER A 83 -11.81 6.41 1.98
N MET A 84 -12.53 5.31 2.17
CA MET A 84 -12.57 4.19 1.23
C MET A 84 -14.02 3.83 0.93
N SER A 85 -14.31 3.60 -0.34
CA SER A 85 -15.59 2.99 -0.75
C SER A 85 -15.33 1.72 -1.54
N VAL A 86 -16.20 0.74 -1.35
CA VAL A 86 -16.14 -0.54 -2.06
C VAL A 86 -17.44 -0.77 -2.80
N ARG A 87 -17.33 -1.15 -4.07
CA ARG A 87 -18.43 -1.59 -4.90
C ARG A 87 -18.04 -2.90 -5.58
N CYS A 88 -18.79 -3.95 -5.28
CA CYS A 88 -18.65 -5.24 -5.96
C CYS A 88 -19.69 -5.32 -7.09
N ALA A 89 -19.24 -5.41 -8.35
CA ALA A 89 -20.14 -5.54 -9.50
C ALA A 89 -20.84 -6.91 -9.52
N GLY A 90 -20.16 -7.98 -9.09
CA GLY A 90 -20.71 -9.34 -9.11
C GLY A 90 -21.75 -9.59 -8.02
N CYS A 91 -21.52 -9.15 -6.78
CA CYS A 91 -22.44 -9.42 -5.66
C CYS A 91 -23.31 -8.23 -5.27
N GLY A 92 -23.15 -7.07 -5.90
CA GLY A 92 -23.91 -5.85 -5.61
C GLY A 92 -23.56 -5.16 -4.28
N LEU A 93 -22.60 -5.68 -3.50
CA LEU A 93 -22.19 -5.07 -2.24
C LEU A 93 -21.64 -3.66 -2.49
N ARG A 94 -22.13 -2.70 -1.71
CA ARG A 94 -21.65 -1.32 -1.72
C ARG A 94 -21.53 -0.84 -0.29
N TYR A 95 -20.37 -0.35 0.10
CA TYR A 95 -20.21 0.36 1.35
C TYR A 95 -19.15 1.44 1.25
N ALA A 96 -19.28 2.46 2.10
CA ALA A 96 -18.27 3.48 2.28
C ALA A 96 -17.69 3.32 3.70
N GLY A 97 -16.38 3.35 3.81
CA GLY A 97 -15.65 3.23 5.08
C GLY A 97 -15.72 4.52 5.91
N GLN A 98 -16.90 5.14 6.00
CA GLN A 98 -17.11 6.26 6.92
C GLN A 98 -17.09 5.77 8.36
N ARG A 99 -16.38 6.48 9.22
CA ARG A 99 -16.40 6.24 10.65
C ARG A 99 -17.72 6.71 11.25
N GLY A 100 -18.22 5.96 12.24
CA GLY A 100 -19.39 6.33 13.02
C GLY A 100 -20.71 5.70 12.57
N PRO A 101 -21.81 6.03 13.29
CA PRO A 101 -23.14 5.40 13.10
C PRO A 101 -23.71 5.59 11.70
N GLY A 102 -23.43 6.71 11.06
CA GLY A 102 -23.91 7.01 9.70
C GLY A 102 -23.35 6.06 8.63
N GLY A 103 -22.06 5.70 8.74
CA GLY A 103 -21.42 4.73 7.85
C GLY A 103 -22.00 3.33 8.02
N LEU A 104 -22.28 2.92 9.26
CA LEU A 104 -22.91 1.65 9.58
C LEU A 104 -24.33 1.58 9.02
N ALA A 105 -25.15 2.59 9.25
CA ALA A 105 -26.52 2.66 8.74
C ALA A 105 -26.58 2.66 7.21
N ALA A 106 -25.67 3.39 6.55
CA ALA A 106 -25.58 3.39 5.10
C ALA A 106 -25.13 2.03 4.54
N GLY A 107 -24.19 1.36 5.20
CA GLY A 107 -23.74 0.01 4.86
C GLY A 107 -24.86 -1.02 4.98
N LEU A 108 -25.64 -0.98 6.06
CA LEU A 108 -26.80 -1.86 6.28
C LEU A 108 -27.89 -1.67 5.24
N ARG A 109 -28.25 -0.42 4.93
CA ARG A 109 -29.28 -0.14 3.92
C ARG A 109 -28.90 -0.61 2.50
N ARG A 110 -27.62 -0.55 2.16
CA ARG A 110 -27.13 -0.85 0.81
C ARG A 110 -26.56 -2.24 0.63
N GLY A 111 -26.05 -2.83 1.71
CA GLY A 111 -25.35 -4.13 1.71
C GLY A 111 -26.14 -5.27 2.35
N GLY A 112 -27.18 -4.98 3.13
CA GLY A 112 -28.02 -5.98 3.79
C GLY A 112 -27.23 -6.97 4.64
N SER A 113 -27.62 -8.25 4.61
CA SER A 113 -26.95 -9.33 5.35
C SER A 113 -25.48 -9.52 4.97
N ARG A 114 -25.11 -9.24 3.71
CA ARG A 114 -23.71 -9.35 3.26
C ARG A 114 -22.80 -8.35 3.96
N PHE A 115 -23.29 -7.16 4.23
CA PHE A 115 -22.54 -6.16 4.99
C PHE A 115 -22.35 -6.59 6.46
N LEU A 116 -23.36 -7.23 7.07
CA LEU A 116 -23.24 -7.80 8.42
C LEU A 116 -22.19 -8.92 8.47
N HIS A 117 -22.18 -9.80 7.47
CA HIS A 117 -21.12 -10.83 7.37
C HIS A 117 -19.73 -10.21 7.25
N LEU A 118 -19.56 -9.19 6.40
CA LEU A 118 -18.30 -8.45 6.29
C LEU A 118 -17.86 -7.87 7.63
N LEU A 119 -18.79 -7.24 8.39
CA LEU A 119 -18.48 -6.68 9.69
C LEU A 119 -18.07 -7.75 10.72
N ALA A 120 -18.62 -8.95 10.63
CA ALA A 120 -18.23 -10.08 11.48
C ALA A 120 -16.87 -10.67 11.07
N ASP A 121 -16.56 -10.66 9.78
CA ASP A 121 -15.32 -11.24 9.24
C ASP A 121 -14.09 -10.35 9.48
N VAL A 122 -14.25 -9.02 9.49
CA VAL A 122 -13.14 -8.08 9.74
C VAL A 122 -12.40 -8.36 11.05
N PRO A 123 -13.06 -8.46 12.22
CA PRO A 123 -12.37 -8.75 13.48
C PRO A 123 -11.78 -10.16 13.54
N ARG A 124 -12.39 -11.14 12.85
CA ARG A 124 -11.83 -12.50 12.71
C ARG A 124 -10.52 -12.47 11.92
N PHE A 125 -10.53 -11.81 10.76
CA PHE A 125 -9.34 -11.59 9.95
C PHE A 125 -8.23 -10.91 10.75
N HIS A 126 -8.52 -9.79 11.42
CA HIS A 126 -7.53 -9.08 12.21
C HIS A 126 -6.93 -9.95 13.35
N ARG A 127 -7.75 -10.78 13.97
CA ARG A 127 -7.28 -11.69 15.03
C ARG A 127 -6.36 -12.76 14.45
N ALA A 128 -6.72 -13.38 13.33
CA ALA A 128 -5.92 -14.39 12.65
C ALA A 128 -4.58 -13.78 12.14
N ALA A 129 -4.64 -12.63 11.50
CA ALA A 129 -3.44 -11.93 11.01
C ALA A 129 -2.49 -11.52 12.15
N ARG A 130 -3.02 -11.07 13.29
CA ARG A 130 -2.19 -10.74 14.47
C ARG A 130 -1.49 -11.98 15.06
N ARG A 131 -2.16 -13.14 15.11
CA ARG A 131 -1.55 -14.40 15.55
C ARG A 131 -0.42 -14.81 14.63
N LEU A 132 -0.64 -14.72 13.32
CA LEU A 132 0.37 -15.01 12.31
C LEU A 132 1.61 -14.10 12.48
N LEU A 133 1.40 -12.80 12.66
CA LEU A 133 2.47 -11.82 12.86
C LEU A 133 3.20 -12.01 14.20
N ALA A 134 2.53 -12.51 15.23
CA ALA A 134 3.16 -12.81 16.52
C ALA A 134 4.00 -14.10 16.51
N GLY A 135 3.95 -14.88 15.43
CA GLY A 135 4.65 -16.16 15.32
C GLY A 135 3.97 -17.30 16.10
N ASP A 136 2.75 -17.08 16.60
CA ASP A 136 1.97 -18.07 17.37
C ASP A 136 1.36 -19.18 16.47
N ALA A 137 1.64 -19.14 15.18
CA ALA A 137 1.19 -20.15 14.24
C ALA A 137 2.10 -21.38 14.29
N PRO A 138 1.56 -22.61 14.23
CA PRO A 138 2.35 -23.82 14.23
C PRO A 138 3.36 -23.82 13.09
N ARG A 139 4.65 -24.12 13.39
CA ARG A 139 5.66 -24.31 12.36
C ARG A 139 5.27 -25.51 11.47
N GLY A 140 5.16 -25.27 10.20
CA GLY A 140 4.73 -26.25 9.20
C GLY A 140 3.36 -25.94 8.58
N GLY A 141 2.81 -24.75 8.83
CA GLY A 141 1.54 -24.29 8.27
C GLY A 141 1.64 -22.91 7.64
N PRO A 142 1.27 -21.82 8.34
CA PRO A 142 0.86 -20.59 7.64
C PRO A 142 1.98 -19.77 7.00
N GLY A 143 3.25 -20.10 7.18
CA GLY A 143 4.36 -19.41 6.49
C GLY A 143 4.40 -19.68 4.99
N ASP A 144 3.82 -20.79 4.54
CA ASP A 144 3.78 -21.22 3.14
C ASP A 144 2.41 -21.04 2.49
N LEU A 145 1.41 -20.53 3.24
CA LEU A 145 0.07 -20.30 2.73
C LEU A 145 0.03 -19.08 1.81
N THR A 146 -0.59 -19.21 0.67
CA THR A 146 -0.98 -18.06 -0.13
C THR A 146 -2.05 -17.25 0.62
N PHE A 147 -2.17 -15.97 0.28
CA PHE A 147 -3.21 -15.10 0.86
C PHE A 147 -4.62 -15.66 0.65
N GLY A 148 -4.87 -16.33 -0.48
CA GLY A 148 -6.14 -16.99 -0.76
C GLY A 148 -6.43 -18.16 0.19
N GLU A 149 -5.45 -19.00 0.46
CA GLU A 149 -5.56 -20.10 1.43
C GLU A 149 -5.80 -19.58 2.84
N PHE A 150 -5.02 -18.58 3.29
CA PHE A 150 -5.22 -17.90 4.57
C PHE A 150 -6.65 -17.36 4.73
N LEU A 151 -7.22 -16.75 3.69
CA LEU A 151 -8.60 -16.28 3.71
C LEU A 151 -9.62 -17.41 3.79
N ASN A 152 -9.31 -18.61 3.25
CA ASN A 152 -10.21 -19.74 3.23
C ASN A 152 -10.16 -20.58 4.51
N GLU A 153 -9.03 -20.67 5.19
CA GLU A 153 -8.89 -21.42 6.46
C GLU A 153 -9.80 -20.92 7.59
N GLY A 154 -10.13 -19.64 7.60
CA GLY A 154 -10.97 -19.02 8.63
C GLY A 154 -12.49 -19.04 8.37
N ARG A 155 -12.97 -19.67 7.27
CA ARG A 155 -14.36 -19.55 6.84
C ARG A 155 -15.20 -20.81 7.09
N PRO A 156 -16.39 -20.69 7.69
CA PRO A 156 -17.46 -21.64 7.43
C PRO A 156 -17.88 -21.50 5.95
N ALA A 157 -18.00 -22.59 5.25
CA ALA A 157 -18.06 -22.84 3.81
C ALA A 157 -19.11 -22.11 2.95
N ARG A 158 -19.32 -20.80 3.04
CA ARG A 158 -20.38 -20.12 2.27
C ARG A 158 -20.08 -18.76 1.64
N VAL A 159 -18.87 -18.25 1.66
CA VAL A 159 -18.55 -17.01 0.88
C VAL A 159 -17.23 -17.18 0.15
N SER A 160 -17.28 -17.67 -1.07
CA SER A 160 -16.15 -17.60 -2.01
C SER A 160 -15.95 -16.14 -2.43
N VAL A 161 -14.92 -15.47 -1.94
CA VAL A 161 -14.41 -14.25 -2.58
C VAL A 161 -13.46 -14.68 -3.66
N THR A 162 -13.96 -14.81 -4.87
CA THR A 162 -13.11 -14.93 -6.04
C THR A 162 -12.53 -13.56 -6.35
N LEU A 163 -11.32 -13.29 -5.89
CA LEU A 163 -10.50 -12.19 -6.39
C LEU A 163 -10.00 -12.59 -7.78
N SER A 164 -10.81 -12.35 -8.80
CA SER A 164 -10.37 -12.43 -10.18
C SER A 164 -9.56 -11.17 -10.50
N ALA A 165 -8.24 -11.25 -10.34
CA ALA A 165 -7.34 -10.32 -10.98
C ALA A 165 -7.40 -10.63 -12.49
N ARG A 166 -8.19 -9.88 -13.24
CA ARG A 166 -8.07 -9.87 -14.69
C ARG A 166 -6.77 -9.15 -15.03
N SER A 167 -5.73 -9.91 -15.28
CA SER A 167 -4.60 -9.47 -16.09
C SER A 167 -5.18 -9.20 -17.50
N GLY A 168 -5.37 -7.93 -17.83
CA GLY A 168 -5.64 -7.53 -19.20
C GLY A 168 -4.47 -7.95 -20.09
N PRO A 169 -4.70 -8.30 -21.37
CA PRO A 169 -3.61 -8.64 -22.28
C PRO A 169 -2.66 -7.43 -22.38
N ALA A 170 -1.39 -7.68 -22.14
CA ALA A 170 -0.33 -6.73 -22.44
C ALA A 170 -0.42 -6.43 -23.96
N SER A 171 -0.80 -5.20 -24.31
CA SER A 171 -0.67 -4.69 -25.66
C SER A 171 0.79 -4.66 -26.02
N GLY A 172 1.22 -5.61 -26.82
CA GLY A 172 2.56 -5.64 -27.40
C GLY A 172 2.84 -4.40 -28.24
N PRO A 173 4.10 -3.98 -28.40
CA PRO A 173 4.46 -2.83 -29.20
C PRO A 173 4.08 -3.08 -30.65
N GLY A 174 3.20 -2.19 -31.17
CA GLY A 174 2.90 -2.15 -32.59
C GLY A 174 4.17 -1.82 -33.38
N THR A 175 4.53 -2.70 -34.30
CA THR A 175 5.55 -2.43 -35.33
C THR A 175 5.07 -1.30 -36.24
N PRO A 176 5.85 -0.26 -36.50
CA PRO A 176 5.55 0.70 -37.54
C PRO A 176 5.80 0.07 -38.93
N GLY A 177 4.79 0.05 -39.77
CA GLY A 177 4.91 -0.13 -41.21
C GLY A 177 5.20 1.18 -41.91
#